data_d96d7bc94d2bcbc8c0cbbb4bb0e229ea
#
_entry.id   d96d7bc94d2bcbc8c0cbbb4bb0e229ea
#
_cell.length_a   1.000
_cell.length_b   1.000
_cell.length_c   1.000
_cell.angle_alpha   90.00
_cell.angle_beta   90.00
_cell.angle_gamma   90.00
#
_symmetry.space_group_name_H-M   'P 1'
#
loop_
_entity.id
_entity.type
_entity.pdbx_description
1 polymer ?
#
loop_
_entity_poly.entity_id
_entity_poly.type
_entity_poly.pdbx_seq_one_letter_code
_entity_poly.pdbx_strand_id
1 'polypeptide(L)'
;MKKRISALVLALLMMVSLFGCAPKEELYSGGSVSARTYENALLGLQCITPADWTYLTEAELLQLGDVPALEEEQTMEACLTAHLNNGGQVQDMYAMTEDGLQTVNVMVTKIDLAAQEMTIADFADLGAKEVRNVYEEMGITEVNMSREQVEFLGETVEAIRLSGAYEDVPLHSLQLCLERGSYLCVVTFNSYVEDTTETLMKFFRPFVAEEEEK
;
A
#
# COMPACT_ATOMS: atom_id res chain seq x y z
N MET A 1 -38.76 -45.95 8.50
CA MET A 1 -38.72 -44.49 8.28
C MET A 1 -37.90 -43.72 9.30
N LYS A 2 -38.00 -43.99 10.63
CA LYS A 2 -37.24 -43.26 11.70
C LYS A 2 -35.70 -43.29 11.54
N LYS A 3 -35.10 -44.44 11.13
CA LYS A 3 -33.63 -44.58 10.98
C LYS A 3 -33.05 -43.76 9.77
N ARG A 4 -33.84 -43.47 8.74
CA ARG A 4 -33.40 -42.66 7.58
C ARG A 4 -33.43 -41.18 7.89
N ILE A 5 -34.36 -40.74 8.74
CA ILE A 5 -34.46 -39.34 9.19
C ILE A 5 -33.30 -38.97 10.10
N SER A 6 -32.90 -39.93 11.02
CA SER A 6 -31.74 -39.71 11.89
C SER A 6 -30.41 -39.60 11.13
N ALA A 7 -30.21 -40.35 10.04
CA ALA A 7 -29.03 -40.26 9.19
C ALA A 7 -28.97 -38.93 8.41
N LEU A 8 -30.12 -38.42 7.99
CA LEU A 8 -30.22 -37.15 7.23
C LEU A 8 -29.94 -35.96 8.14
N VAL A 9 -30.43 -35.98 9.39
CA VAL A 9 -30.17 -34.95 10.40
C VAL A 9 -28.69 -34.95 10.83
N LEU A 10 -28.05 -36.13 10.93
CA LEU A 10 -26.62 -36.23 11.27
C LEU A 10 -25.72 -35.73 10.14
N ALA A 11 -26.09 -36.00 8.87
CA ALA A 11 -25.40 -35.48 7.71
C ALA A 11 -25.53 -33.94 7.56
N LEU A 12 -26.69 -33.39 7.92
CA LEU A 12 -26.93 -31.96 7.92
C LEU A 12 -26.14 -31.25 9.02
N LEU A 13 -26.04 -31.87 10.21
CA LEU A 13 -25.23 -31.36 11.33
C LEU A 13 -23.72 -31.39 11.02
N MET A 14 -23.24 -32.40 10.26
CA MET A 14 -21.84 -32.43 9.84
C MET A 14 -21.52 -31.40 8.74
N MET A 15 -22.48 -31.04 7.88
CA MET A 15 -22.28 -29.98 6.89
C MET A 15 -22.22 -28.58 7.55
N VAL A 16 -23.00 -28.36 8.62
CA VAL A 16 -22.95 -27.08 9.35
C VAL A 16 -21.62 -26.90 10.10
N SER A 17 -20.97 -28.00 10.53
CA SER A 17 -19.66 -27.92 11.19
C SER A 17 -18.48 -27.67 10.24
N LEU A 18 -18.67 -27.81 8.92
CA LEU A 18 -17.67 -27.50 7.90
C LEU A 18 -17.70 -26.02 7.46
N PHE A 19 -18.77 -25.29 7.81
CA PHE A 19 -18.84 -23.84 7.57
C PHE A 19 -18.37 -22.98 8.77
N GLY A 20 -17.81 -23.57 9.79
CA GLY A 20 -17.48 -22.94 11.05
C GLY A 20 -16.03 -22.56 11.24
N CYS A 21 -15.33 -22.06 10.23
CA CYS A 21 -14.13 -21.22 10.37
C CYS A 21 -13.88 -20.58 9.00
N ALA A 22 -14.67 -19.58 8.65
CA ALA A 22 -14.14 -18.55 7.75
C ALA A 22 -12.90 -18.00 8.49
N PRO A 23 -11.71 -17.94 7.86
CA PRO A 23 -10.57 -17.30 8.48
C PRO A 23 -11.05 -15.90 8.91
N LYS A 24 -10.79 -15.54 10.18
CA LYS A 24 -11.13 -14.23 10.70
C LYS A 24 -10.43 -13.23 9.78
N GLU A 25 -11.18 -12.43 9.07
CA GLU A 25 -10.61 -11.44 8.17
C GLU A 25 -9.68 -10.56 9.00
N GLU A 26 -8.41 -10.51 8.62
CA GLU A 26 -7.44 -9.67 9.29
C GLU A 26 -7.76 -8.24 8.91
N LEU A 27 -8.11 -7.42 9.91
CA LEU A 27 -8.41 -6.01 9.68
C LEU A 27 -7.12 -5.28 9.29
N TYR A 28 -7.23 -4.40 8.32
CA TYR A 28 -6.13 -3.53 7.97
C TYR A 28 -5.92 -2.48 9.05
N SER A 29 -4.84 -2.62 9.81
CA SER A 29 -4.38 -1.58 10.70
C SER A 29 -3.45 -0.65 9.93
N GLY A 30 -3.85 0.58 9.71
CA GLY A 30 -2.98 1.59 9.12
C GLY A 30 -1.65 1.73 9.87
N GLY A 31 -0.66 2.32 9.22
CA GLY A 31 0.60 2.66 9.85
C GLY A 31 0.46 3.76 10.90
N SER A 32 1.44 3.87 11.75
CA SER A 32 1.52 4.94 12.75
C SER A 32 2.75 5.81 12.52
N VAL A 33 2.60 7.10 12.80
CA VAL A 33 3.71 8.06 12.74
C VAL A 33 4.00 8.58 14.14
N SER A 34 5.23 8.42 14.61
CA SER A 34 5.71 8.97 15.87
C SER A 34 7.01 9.75 15.63
N ALA A 35 7.01 11.04 15.98
CA ALA A 35 8.11 11.95 15.68
C ALA A 35 8.46 11.95 14.17
N ARG A 36 9.53 11.28 13.77
CA ARG A 36 10.03 11.18 12.39
C ARG A 36 10.05 9.74 11.87
N THR A 37 9.31 8.88 12.50
CA THR A 37 9.27 7.46 12.19
C THR A 37 7.86 7.06 11.87
N TYR A 38 7.66 6.52 10.68
CA TYR A 38 6.48 5.79 10.28
C TYR A 38 6.74 4.30 10.45
N GLU A 39 5.75 3.56 10.93
CA GLU A 39 5.79 2.11 11.12
C GLU A 39 4.48 1.46 10.71
N ASN A 40 4.60 0.38 9.97
CA ASN A 40 3.46 -0.50 9.68
C ASN A 40 3.90 -1.96 9.80
N ALA A 41 3.46 -2.62 10.86
CA ALA A 41 3.82 -4.01 11.15
C ALA A 41 3.25 -4.99 10.11
N LEU A 42 2.03 -4.74 9.62
CA LEU A 42 1.37 -5.57 8.61
C LEU A 42 2.13 -5.55 7.28
N LEU A 43 2.62 -4.38 6.88
CA LEU A 43 3.42 -4.21 5.66
C LEU A 43 4.89 -4.58 5.86
N GLY A 44 5.34 -4.73 7.10
CA GLY A 44 6.74 -4.98 7.43
C GLY A 44 7.65 -3.77 7.16
N LEU A 45 7.10 -2.55 7.21
CA LEU A 45 7.78 -1.31 6.83
C LEU A 45 8.02 -0.39 8.02
N GLN A 46 9.21 0.17 8.09
CA GLN A 46 9.55 1.33 8.89
C GLN A 46 10.21 2.38 7.99
N CYS A 47 9.82 3.66 8.09
CA CYS A 47 10.46 4.76 7.40
C CYS A 47 10.91 5.82 8.40
N ILE A 48 12.20 6.22 8.33
CA ILE A 48 12.77 7.23 9.19
C ILE A 48 13.25 8.39 8.33
N THR A 49 12.55 9.52 8.41
CA THR A 49 12.88 10.71 7.63
C THR A 49 13.89 11.63 8.35
N PRO A 50 14.65 12.45 7.60
CA PRO A 50 15.46 13.54 8.16
C PRO A 50 14.62 14.58 8.93
N ALA A 51 15.29 15.49 9.65
CA ALA A 51 14.61 16.44 10.54
C ALA A 51 13.83 17.55 9.80
N ASP A 52 14.17 17.81 8.56
CA ASP A 52 13.57 18.80 7.66
C ASP A 52 12.39 18.24 6.83
N TRP A 53 11.96 17.01 7.14
CA TRP A 53 10.80 16.38 6.52
C TRP A 53 9.57 16.49 7.41
N THR A 54 8.42 16.59 6.77
CA THR A 54 7.10 16.65 7.43
C THR A 54 6.24 15.50 6.93
N TYR A 55 5.57 14.81 7.85
CA TYR A 55 4.52 13.85 7.54
C TYR A 55 3.16 14.54 7.46
N LEU A 56 2.32 14.11 6.54
CA LEU A 56 0.91 14.47 6.56
C LEU A 56 0.23 13.88 7.78
N THR A 57 -0.77 14.60 8.27
CA THR A 57 -1.62 14.13 9.36
C THR A 57 -2.56 13.02 8.91
N GLU A 58 -3.08 12.23 9.83
CA GLU A 58 -4.08 11.20 9.55
C GLU A 58 -5.28 11.76 8.77
N ALA A 59 -5.78 12.93 9.14
CA ALA A 59 -6.91 13.56 8.45
C ALA A 59 -6.58 13.91 6.98
N GLU A 60 -5.37 14.37 6.69
CA GLU A 60 -4.90 14.64 5.33
C GLU A 60 -4.72 13.35 4.53
N LEU A 61 -4.19 12.29 5.15
CA LEU A 61 -4.04 10.98 4.52
C LEU A 61 -5.39 10.36 4.15
N LEU A 62 -6.38 10.42 5.04
CA LEU A 62 -7.74 9.96 4.78
C LEU A 62 -8.39 10.72 3.62
N GLN A 63 -8.19 12.03 3.55
CA GLN A 63 -8.68 12.85 2.45
C GLN A 63 -8.01 12.49 1.12
N LEU A 64 -6.70 12.25 1.09
CA LEU A 64 -5.99 11.84 -0.12
C LEU A 64 -6.44 10.47 -0.65
N GLY A 65 -6.78 9.55 0.25
CA GLY A 65 -7.29 8.22 -0.09
C GLY A 65 -8.80 8.18 -0.39
N ASP A 66 -9.51 9.31 -0.36
CA ASP A 66 -10.97 9.36 -0.46
C ASP A 66 -11.66 8.40 0.55
N VAL A 67 -11.04 8.21 1.71
CA VAL A 67 -11.58 7.34 2.76
C VAL A 67 -12.83 8.00 3.36
N PRO A 68 -13.97 7.29 3.44
CA PRO A 68 -15.19 7.83 4.03
C PRO A 68 -14.99 8.26 5.49
N ALA A 69 -15.76 9.25 5.93
CA ALA A 69 -15.77 9.62 7.33
C ALA A 69 -16.24 8.44 8.20
N LEU A 70 -15.65 8.32 9.39
CA LEU A 70 -16.03 7.30 10.36
C LEU A 70 -17.51 7.44 10.74
N GLU A 71 -18.22 6.31 10.73
CA GLU A 71 -19.58 6.21 11.28
C GLU A 71 -19.53 6.11 12.82
N GLU A 72 -20.66 6.42 13.50
CA GLU A 72 -20.77 6.20 14.93
C GLU A 72 -20.46 4.73 15.30
N GLU A 73 -19.61 4.51 16.29
CA GLU A 73 -19.14 3.19 16.77
C GLU A 73 -18.21 2.41 15.80
N GLN A 74 -17.84 2.97 14.65
CA GLN A 74 -16.89 2.35 13.74
C GLN A 74 -15.44 2.63 14.18
N THR A 75 -14.59 1.59 14.20
CA THR A 75 -13.14 1.79 14.40
C THR A 75 -12.46 2.19 13.10
N MET A 76 -11.33 2.91 13.19
CA MET A 76 -10.52 3.27 12.02
C MET A 76 -10.13 2.03 11.20
N GLU A 77 -9.68 0.97 11.83
CA GLU A 77 -9.33 -0.28 11.19
C GLU A 77 -10.49 -0.89 10.39
N ALA A 78 -11.70 -0.88 10.97
CA ALA A 78 -12.89 -1.37 10.27
C ALA A 78 -13.26 -0.48 9.07
N CYS A 79 -13.11 0.84 9.19
CA CYS A 79 -13.33 1.79 8.12
C CYS A 79 -12.34 1.57 6.96
N LEU A 80 -11.05 1.53 7.25
CA LEU A 80 -9.99 1.29 6.26
C LEU A 80 -10.17 -0.06 5.58
N THR A 81 -10.46 -1.11 6.35
CA THR A 81 -10.71 -2.45 5.81
C THR A 81 -11.91 -2.47 4.86
N ALA A 82 -13.02 -1.83 5.25
CA ALA A 82 -14.21 -1.74 4.41
C ALA A 82 -13.92 -0.95 3.12
N HIS A 83 -13.17 0.15 3.22
CA HIS A 83 -12.77 0.95 2.05
C HIS A 83 -11.93 0.13 1.07
N LEU A 84 -10.91 -0.58 1.57
CA LEU A 84 -10.06 -1.48 0.76
C LEU A 84 -10.86 -2.64 0.14
N ASN A 85 -11.81 -3.24 0.87
CA ASN A 85 -12.68 -4.32 0.37
C ASN A 85 -13.60 -3.85 -0.75
N ASN A 86 -13.93 -2.57 -0.79
CA ASN A 86 -14.74 -1.95 -1.85
C ASN A 86 -13.89 -1.46 -3.04
N GLY A 87 -12.60 -1.83 -3.10
CA GLY A 87 -11.69 -1.44 -4.17
C GLY A 87 -11.10 -0.03 -4.02
N GLY A 88 -11.23 0.56 -2.83
CA GLY A 88 -10.58 1.82 -2.50
C GLY A 88 -9.07 1.67 -2.28
N GLN A 89 -8.39 2.80 -2.13
CA GLN A 89 -6.96 2.89 -1.83
C GLN A 89 -6.76 3.66 -0.54
N VAL A 90 -5.83 3.24 0.29
CA VAL A 90 -5.44 3.92 1.52
C VAL A 90 -4.08 4.55 1.32
N GLN A 91 -4.01 5.87 1.48
CA GLN A 91 -2.73 6.56 1.62
C GLN A 91 -2.25 6.36 3.06
N ASP A 92 -1.39 5.36 3.26
CA ASP A 92 -0.98 4.92 4.60
C ASP A 92 0.10 5.84 5.22
N MET A 93 0.92 6.42 4.36
CA MET A 93 1.94 7.41 4.75
C MET A 93 2.23 8.36 3.59
N TYR A 94 2.48 9.61 3.92
CA TYR A 94 3.04 10.59 3.01
C TYR A 94 3.98 11.53 3.78
N ALA A 95 5.22 11.65 3.32
CA ALA A 95 6.20 12.56 3.87
C ALA A 95 6.84 13.39 2.76
N MET A 96 7.22 14.62 3.06
CA MET A 96 7.83 15.54 2.10
C MET A 96 8.81 16.51 2.77
N THR A 97 9.72 17.05 1.97
CA THR A 97 10.55 18.20 2.36
C THR A 97 9.69 19.46 2.51
N GLU A 98 10.17 20.45 3.26
CA GLU A 98 9.45 21.72 3.48
C GLU A 98 9.10 22.45 2.18
N ASP A 99 9.96 22.37 1.17
CA ASP A 99 9.74 22.95 -0.16
C ASP A 99 8.88 22.07 -1.09
N GLY A 100 8.52 20.85 -0.65
CA GLY A 100 7.74 19.89 -1.43
C GLY A 100 8.49 19.28 -2.64
N LEU A 101 9.79 19.54 -2.78
CA LEU A 101 10.57 19.07 -3.93
C LEU A 101 10.98 17.60 -3.85
N GLN A 102 10.87 16.98 -2.69
CA GLN A 102 11.06 15.54 -2.50
C GLN A 102 9.91 14.97 -1.69
N THR A 103 9.38 13.84 -2.14
CA THR A 103 8.28 13.17 -1.42
C THR A 103 8.51 11.67 -1.36
N VAL A 104 7.99 11.08 -0.30
CA VAL A 104 7.93 9.63 -0.12
C VAL A 104 6.53 9.27 0.35
N ASN A 105 5.90 8.27 -0.25
CA ASN A 105 4.59 7.84 0.21
C ASN A 105 4.42 6.32 0.15
N VAL A 106 3.47 5.83 0.91
CA VAL A 106 3.03 4.43 0.95
C VAL A 106 1.54 4.40 0.68
N MET A 107 1.15 3.79 -0.41
CA MET A 107 -0.25 3.57 -0.78
C MET A 107 -0.56 2.08 -0.73
N VAL A 108 -1.73 1.72 -0.22
CA VAL A 108 -2.18 0.35 -0.07
C VAL A 108 -3.50 0.15 -0.80
N THR A 109 -3.62 -0.96 -1.50
CA THR A 109 -4.87 -1.44 -2.06
C THR A 109 -5.03 -2.93 -1.77
N LYS A 110 -6.26 -3.42 -1.75
CA LYS A 110 -6.54 -4.85 -1.63
C LYS A 110 -6.81 -5.40 -3.03
N ILE A 111 -5.94 -6.31 -3.47
CA ILE A 111 -6.08 -6.96 -4.77
C ILE A 111 -5.68 -8.43 -4.64
N ASP A 112 -6.53 -9.31 -5.13
CA ASP A 112 -6.23 -10.72 -5.26
C ASP A 112 -5.65 -10.96 -6.67
N LEU A 113 -4.32 -10.86 -6.78
CA LEU A 113 -3.61 -11.08 -8.03
C LEU A 113 -3.83 -12.51 -8.55
N ALA A 114 -3.89 -13.49 -7.65
CA ALA A 114 -4.09 -14.89 -8.02
C ALA A 114 -5.49 -15.12 -8.60
N ALA A 115 -6.53 -14.50 -8.02
CA ALA A 115 -7.89 -14.57 -8.55
C ALA A 115 -8.04 -13.88 -9.92
N GLN A 116 -7.15 -12.93 -10.22
CA GLN A 116 -7.10 -12.23 -11.51
C GLN A 116 -6.12 -12.89 -12.50
N GLU A 117 -5.51 -14.01 -12.14
CA GLU A 117 -4.46 -14.68 -12.93
C GLU A 117 -3.31 -13.73 -13.32
N MET A 118 -2.98 -12.78 -12.45
CA MET A 118 -1.95 -11.76 -12.64
C MET A 118 -0.75 -12.02 -11.71
N THR A 119 0.43 -11.65 -12.20
CA THR A 119 1.63 -11.52 -11.37
C THR A 119 1.81 -10.06 -10.93
N ILE A 120 2.67 -9.83 -9.92
CA ILE A 120 3.07 -8.45 -9.55
C ILE A 120 3.73 -7.71 -10.73
N ALA A 121 4.41 -8.43 -11.62
CA ALA A 121 5.00 -7.87 -12.83
C ALA A 121 3.92 -7.40 -13.82
N ASP A 122 2.85 -8.19 -14.02
CA ASP A 122 1.72 -7.80 -14.86
C ASP A 122 1.00 -6.56 -14.27
N PHE A 123 0.86 -6.53 -12.95
CA PHE A 123 0.30 -5.37 -12.25
C PHE A 123 1.18 -4.13 -12.46
N ALA A 124 2.50 -4.25 -12.34
CA ALA A 124 3.43 -3.14 -12.57
C ALA A 124 3.37 -2.63 -14.02
N ASP A 125 3.27 -3.53 -15.00
CA ASP A 125 3.11 -3.15 -16.41
C ASP A 125 1.77 -2.43 -16.68
N LEU A 126 0.69 -2.88 -16.06
CA LEU A 126 -0.61 -2.22 -16.15
C LEU A 126 -0.58 -0.84 -15.46
N GLY A 127 -0.03 -0.79 -14.25
CA GLY A 127 0.13 0.45 -13.49
C GLY A 127 1.00 1.46 -14.23
N ALA A 128 2.10 1.04 -14.84
CA ALA A 128 2.96 1.91 -15.64
C ALA A 128 2.19 2.61 -16.78
N LYS A 129 1.31 1.88 -17.45
CA LYS A 129 0.49 2.44 -18.53
C LYS A 129 -0.49 3.50 -18.02
N GLU A 130 -1.19 3.21 -16.91
CA GLU A 130 -2.15 4.15 -16.30
C GLU A 130 -1.43 5.40 -15.77
N VAL A 131 -0.32 5.24 -15.07
CA VAL A 131 0.50 6.34 -14.54
C VAL A 131 0.99 7.25 -15.66
N ARG A 132 1.42 6.69 -16.80
CA ARG A 132 1.81 7.48 -17.98
C ARG A 132 0.66 8.38 -18.44
N ASN A 133 -0.53 7.81 -18.64
CA ASN A 133 -1.70 8.57 -19.09
C ASN A 133 -2.02 9.71 -18.13
N VAL A 134 -2.04 9.44 -16.82
CA VAL A 134 -2.31 10.44 -15.79
C VAL A 134 -1.27 11.58 -15.83
N TYR A 135 0.01 11.26 -15.98
CA TYR A 135 1.06 12.27 -16.01
C TYR A 135 1.00 13.14 -17.28
N GLU A 136 0.73 12.53 -18.43
CA GLU A 136 0.51 13.28 -19.68
C GLU A 136 -0.71 14.21 -19.58
N GLU A 137 -1.81 13.75 -18.97
CA GLU A 137 -3.01 14.57 -18.70
C GLU A 137 -2.73 15.71 -17.70
N MET A 138 -1.83 15.51 -16.73
CA MET A 138 -1.37 16.56 -15.81
C MET A 138 -0.42 17.57 -16.46
N GLY A 139 -0.06 17.38 -17.72
CA GLY A 139 0.84 18.27 -18.47
C GLY A 139 2.32 17.96 -18.27
N ILE A 140 2.66 16.80 -17.74
CA ILE A 140 4.05 16.35 -17.69
C ILE A 140 4.49 15.95 -19.10
N THR A 141 5.57 16.54 -19.56
CA THR A 141 6.17 16.32 -20.86
C THR A 141 7.38 15.40 -20.78
N GLU A 142 7.82 14.88 -21.92
CA GLU A 142 9.01 14.01 -22.02
C GLU A 142 8.93 12.77 -21.11
N VAL A 143 7.73 12.23 -20.91
CA VAL A 143 7.48 11.09 -20.03
C VAL A 143 8.24 9.87 -20.55
N ASN A 144 9.30 9.50 -19.84
CA ASN A 144 10.03 8.27 -20.04
C ASN A 144 9.76 7.32 -18.88
N MET A 145 9.38 6.08 -19.18
CA MET A 145 8.99 5.11 -18.17
C MET A 145 9.55 3.74 -18.51
N SER A 146 10.08 3.08 -17.49
CA SER A 146 10.61 1.72 -17.59
C SER A 146 10.23 0.90 -16.36
N ARG A 147 9.98 -0.40 -16.58
CA ARG A 147 9.93 -1.37 -15.49
C ARG A 147 11.33 -1.91 -15.23
N GLU A 148 11.66 -2.09 -13.98
CA GLU A 148 12.93 -2.69 -13.54
C GLU A 148 12.72 -3.50 -12.27
N GLN A 149 13.73 -4.25 -11.86
CA GLN A 149 13.77 -4.91 -10.55
C GLN A 149 14.82 -4.24 -9.69
N VAL A 150 14.48 -3.96 -8.44
CA VAL A 150 15.39 -3.33 -7.50
C VAL A 150 15.45 -4.13 -6.20
N GLU A 151 16.59 -4.04 -5.50
CA GLU A 151 16.73 -4.57 -4.15
C GLU A 151 16.16 -3.58 -3.13
N PHE A 152 15.14 -4.02 -2.40
CA PHE A 152 14.50 -3.21 -1.35
C PHE A 152 14.25 -4.07 -0.12
N LEU A 153 14.77 -3.65 1.03
CA LEU A 153 14.65 -4.34 2.32
C LEU A 153 15.11 -5.81 2.31
N GLY A 154 16.06 -6.17 1.41
CA GLY A 154 16.56 -7.52 1.26
C GLY A 154 15.73 -8.42 0.33
N GLU A 155 14.75 -7.87 -0.36
CA GLU A 155 13.93 -8.54 -1.35
C GLU A 155 14.15 -7.91 -2.73
N THR A 156 14.10 -8.71 -3.80
CA THR A 156 14.02 -8.19 -5.17
C THR A 156 12.57 -7.87 -5.49
N VAL A 157 12.25 -6.62 -5.79
CA VAL A 157 10.88 -6.15 -6.02
C VAL A 157 10.72 -5.55 -7.41
N GLU A 158 9.52 -5.65 -7.99
CA GLU A 158 9.17 -4.97 -9.24
C GLU A 158 9.04 -3.47 -8.97
N ALA A 159 9.59 -2.69 -9.88
CA ALA A 159 9.61 -1.24 -9.81
C ALA A 159 9.25 -0.59 -11.14
N ILE A 160 8.63 0.58 -11.06
CA ILE A 160 8.37 1.47 -12.18
C ILE A 160 9.22 2.72 -11.98
N ARG A 161 10.18 2.93 -12.85
CA ARG A 161 10.95 4.18 -12.90
C ARG A 161 10.33 5.10 -13.92
N LEU A 162 10.12 6.36 -13.54
CA LEU A 162 9.57 7.40 -14.41
C LEU A 162 10.45 8.64 -14.34
N SER A 163 10.63 9.29 -15.49
CA SER A 163 11.16 10.66 -15.57
C SER A 163 10.34 11.48 -16.55
N GLY A 164 10.31 12.79 -16.34
CA GLY A 164 9.60 13.76 -17.18
C GLY A 164 9.89 15.17 -16.72
N ALA A 165 9.13 16.13 -17.22
CA ALA A 165 9.21 17.52 -16.78
C ALA A 165 7.80 18.15 -16.72
N TYR A 166 7.56 18.97 -15.71
CA TYR A 166 6.39 19.83 -15.58
C TYR A 166 6.84 21.29 -15.58
N GLU A 167 6.44 22.07 -16.60
CA GLU A 167 6.87 23.47 -16.74
C GLU A 167 8.39 23.65 -16.57
N ASP A 168 9.19 22.82 -17.26
CA ASP A 168 10.65 22.77 -17.18
C ASP A 168 11.25 22.31 -15.82
N VAL A 169 10.42 21.96 -14.83
CA VAL A 169 10.87 21.33 -13.58
C VAL A 169 11.00 19.83 -13.80
N PRO A 170 12.20 19.23 -13.62
CA PRO A 170 12.36 17.81 -13.81
C PRO A 170 11.56 17.01 -12.77
N LEU A 171 11.02 15.88 -13.18
CA LEU A 171 10.40 14.89 -12.30
C LEU A 171 11.13 13.56 -12.44
N HIS A 172 11.53 13.02 -11.32
CA HIS A 172 12.04 11.66 -11.18
C HIS A 172 11.17 10.91 -10.17
N SER A 173 10.65 9.77 -10.56
CA SER A 173 9.81 8.93 -9.70
C SER A 173 10.27 7.47 -9.77
N LEU A 174 10.28 6.81 -8.62
CA LEU A 174 10.47 5.37 -8.49
C LEU A 174 9.33 4.82 -7.65
N GLN A 175 8.57 3.87 -8.20
CA GLN A 175 7.44 3.23 -7.54
C GLN A 175 7.75 1.75 -7.36
N LEU A 176 7.81 1.27 -6.12
CA LEU A 176 8.03 -0.12 -5.78
C LEU A 176 6.69 -0.82 -5.54
N CYS A 177 6.49 -1.97 -6.16
CA CYS A 177 5.30 -2.78 -6.01
C CYS A 177 5.60 -3.96 -5.08
N LEU A 178 4.97 -3.98 -3.91
CA LEU A 178 5.19 -4.96 -2.85
C LEU A 178 3.90 -5.74 -2.59
N GLU A 179 3.96 -7.07 -2.65
CA GLU A 179 2.85 -7.91 -2.21
C GLU A 179 3.02 -8.24 -0.72
N ARG A 180 1.99 -7.96 0.08
CA ARG A 180 1.98 -8.19 1.53
C ARG A 180 0.67 -8.87 1.92
N GLY A 181 0.67 -10.21 1.90
CA GLY A 181 -0.53 -11.00 2.11
C GLY A 181 -1.59 -10.72 1.04
N SER A 182 -2.77 -10.24 1.42
CA SER A 182 -3.85 -9.86 0.52
C SER A 182 -3.78 -8.39 0.06
N TYR A 183 -2.71 -7.69 0.44
CA TYR A 183 -2.53 -6.27 0.12
C TYR A 183 -1.42 -6.08 -0.90
N LEU A 184 -1.63 -5.14 -1.79
CA LEU A 184 -0.61 -4.58 -2.64
C LEU A 184 -0.22 -3.22 -2.07
N CYS A 185 1.05 -3.06 -1.78
CA CYS A 185 1.64 -1.84 -1.26
C CYS A 185 2.50 -1.22 -2.36
N VAL A 186 2.25 0.05 -2.69
CA VAL A 186 3.08 0.83 -3.60
C VAL A 186 3.83 1.87 -2.80
N VAL A 187 5.16 1.76 -2.77
CA VAL A 187 6.04 2.77 -2.15
C VAL A 187 6.59 3.66 -3.25
N THR A 188 6.30 4.96 -3.17
CA THR A 188 6.69 5.93 -4.20
C THR A 188 7.71 6.92 -3.65
N PHE A 189 8.74 7.17 -4.42
CA PHE A 189 9.80 8.15 -4.19
C PHE A 189 9.79 9.15 -5.33
N ASN A 190 9.55 10.43 -5.05
CA ASN A 190 9.60 11.48 -6.06
C ASN A 190 10.68 12.52 -5.72
N SER A 191 11.33 13.02 -6.77
CA SER A 191 12.24 14.16 -6.72
C SER A 191 11.97 15.09 -7.91
N TYR A 192 11.81 16.37 -7.64
CA TYR A 192 11.53 17.42 -8.62
C TYR A 192 12.76 18.30 -8.89
N VAL A 193 13.94 17.78 -8.64
CA VAL A 193 15.23 18.41 -8.90
C VAL A 193 16.16 17.43 -9.62
N GLU A 194 17.08 16.82 -8.93
CA GLU A 194 17.92 15.74 -9.44
C GLU A 194 17.36 14.37 -9.02
N ASP A 195 17.73 13.30 -9.72
CA ASP A 195 17.29 11.96 -9.33
C ASP A 195 17.94 11.52 -8.01
N THR A 196 17.18 11.65 -6.94
CA THR A 196 17.55 11.20 -5.59
C THR A 196 16.73 10.00 -5.12
N THR A 197 15.94 9.37 -5.99
CA THR A 197 15.01 8.29 -5.63
C THR A 197 15.67 7.15 -4.88
N GLU A 198 16.88 6.72 -5.28
CA GLU A 198 17.64 5.68 -4.57
C GLU A 198 18.13 6.14 -3.18
N THR A 199 18.33 7.43 -2.97
CA THR A 199 18.68 7.98 -1.66
C THR A 199 17.46 7.96 -0.75
N LEU A 200 16.28 8.30 -1.28
CA LEU A 200 15.02 8.27 -0.55
C LEU A 200 14.64 6.85 -0.13
N MET A 201 14.93 5.83 -0.95
CA MET A 201 14.74 4.42 -0.57
C MET A 201 15.44 4.04 0.74
N LYS A 202 16.60 4.67 1.04
CA LYS A 202 17.38 4.39 2.26
C LYS A 202 16.72 4.87 3.55
N PHE A 203 15.62 5.62 3.46
CA PHE A 203 14.83 5.98 4.63
C PHE A 203 14.04 4.78 5.17
N PHE A 204 13.83 3.76 4.33
CA PHE A 204 13.09 2.56 4.71
C PHE A 204 13.98 1.49 5.31
N ARG A 205 13.42 0.78 6.27
CA ARG A 205 14.00 -0.38 6.96
C ARG A 205 12.91 -1.44 7.16
N PRO A 206 13.27 -2.71 7.33
CA PRO A 206 12.32 -3.71 7.80
C PRO A 206 11.75 -3.29 9.15
N PHE A 207 10.44 -3.43 9.35
CA PHE A 207 9.84 -3.27 10.67
C PHE A 207 10.35 -4.38 11.60
N VAL A 208 10.80 -4.01 12.77
CA VAL A 208 11.21 -4.92 13.84
C VAL A 208 10.32 -4.66 15.04
N ALA A 209 9.48 -5.63 15.41
CA ALA A 209 8.68 -5.52 16.62
C ALA A 209 9.63 -5.38 17.82
N GLU A 210 9.38 -4.42 18.70
CA GLU A 210 10.09 -4.37 20.00
C GLU A 210 9.71 -5.64 20.77
N GLU A 211 10.70 -6.43 21.13
CA GLU A 211 10.48 -7.54 22.07
C GLU A 211 10.06 -6.92 23.41
N GLU A 212 8.84 -7.21 23.87
CA GLU A 212 8.43 -6.84 25.22
C GLU A 212 9.40 -7.50 26.21
N GLU A 213 10.25 -6.69 26.82
CA GLU A 213 11.06 -7.15 27.95
C GLU A 213 10.11 -7.65 29.07
N LYS A 214 10.09 -8.96 29.25
CA LYS A 214 9.33 -9.62 30.31
C LYS A 214 10.07 -9.55 31.63
#